data_d7189f7d15bbc16fd30239531880cc30
#
_entry.id   d7189f7d15bbc16fd30239531880cc30
#
_cell.length_a   1.000
_cell.length_b   1.000
_cell.length_c   1.000
_cell.angle_alpha   90.00
_cell.angle_beta   90.00
_cell.angle_gamma   90.00
#
_symmetry.space_group_name_H-M   'P 1'
#
loop_
_entity.id
_entity.type
_entity.pdbx_description
1 polymer ?
#
loop_
_entity_poly.entity_id
_entity_poly.type
_entity_poly.pdbx_seq_one_letter_code
_entity_poly.pdbx_strand_id
1 'polypeptide(L)'
;MSDEPKVTVVSDGPPQRSLADILMDPPRLQLEPTGTPPGLVRGDALDLIQAESGEFDLIVTDPPYAFGGSGDEHAISATVAVVLREAARRLKRGRWMVVFCASSWRSMSYMVEAVRGVVEPIRVGTWCKPAARSKVSTPGWAWASVSAIAFRKGKSEDMTPADTLDHVTAQVVRNGRRAELPSSVARWAVTPYAVPGGRFLDPFAGSGALVRAAAELGMTAVGFEKNPPAPPKETP
;
A
#
# COMPACT_ATOMS: atom_id res chain seq x y z
N MET A 1 -37.51 -50.94 -18.64
CA MET A 1 -36.04 -50.78 -18.73
C MET A 1 -35.82 -49.34 -19.23
N SER A 2 -35.62 -48.44 -18.34
CA SER A 2 -35.40 -47.02 -18.62
C SER A 2 -33.91 -46.74 -18.52
N ASP A 3 -33.33 -46.33 -19.64
CA ASP A 3 -31.93 -46.00 -19.78
C ASP A 3 -31.76 -44.50 -19.37
N GLU A 4 -31.16 -44.23 -18.20
CA GLU A 4 -30.83 -42.88 -17.80
C GLU A 4 -29.44 -42.51 -18.32
N PRO A 5 -29.28 -41.33 -18.94
CA PRO A 5 -27.96 -40.89 -19.40
C PRO A 5 -27.08 -40.49 -18.23
N LYS A 6 -25.91 -41.13 -18.06
CA LYS A 6 -24.86 -40.73 -17.14
C LYS A 6 -24.25 -39.40 -17.59
N VAL A 7 -24.49 -38.34 -16.82
CA VAL A 7 -23.78 -37.06 -16.97
C VAL A 7 -22.38 -37.22 -16.38
N THR A 8 -21.38 -37.26 -17.24
CA THR A 8 -19.98 -37.18 -16.85
C THR A 8 -19.62 -35.71 -16.67
N VAL A 9 -19.45 -35.24 -15.44
CA VAL A 9 -18.93 -33.92 -15.15
C VAL A 9 -17.42 -33.98 -15.38
N VAL A 10 -16.95 -33.40 -16.49
CA VAL A 10 -15.53 -33.14 -16.72
C VAL A 10 -15.22 -31.81 -16.03
N SER A 11 -14.47 -31.83 -14.96
CA SER A 11 -13.98 -30.63 -14.27
C SER A 11 -12.67 -30.21 -14.94
N ASP A 12 -12.75 -29.32 -15.94
CA ASP A 12 -11.58 -28.62 -16.50
C ASP A 12 -11.18 -27.44 -15.58
N GLY A 13 -10.76 -27.73 -14.34
CA GLY A 13 -10.05 -26.80 -13.48
C GLY A 13 -8.55 -27.10 -13.54
N PRO A 14 -7.69 -26.08 -13.43
CA PRO A 14 -6.25 -26.31 -13.35
C PRO A 14 -5.95 -27.27 -12.18
N PRO A 15 -4.95 -28.16 -12.32
CA PRO A 15 -4.64 -29.16 -11.30
C PRO A 15 -4.38 -28.48 -9.95
N GLN A 16 -5.10 -28.92 -8.91
CA GLN A 16 -4.87 -28.43 -7.55
C GLN A 16 -3.46 -28.87 -7.11
N ARG A 17 -2.58 -27.89 -6.93
CA ARG A 17 -1.24 -28.11 -6.39
C ARG A 17 -1.34 -28.60 -4.96
N SER A 18 -0.52 -29.57 -4.57
CA SER A 18 -0.44 -30.03 -3.18
C SER A 18 0.24 -28.94 -2.31
N LEU A 19 0.00 -28.99 -0.99
CA LEU A 19 0.64 -28.08 -0.05
C LEU A 19 2.17 -28.15 -0.11
N ALA A 20 2.73 -29.33 -0.42
CA ALA A 20 4.16 -29.54 -0.63
C ALA A 20 4.67 -28.84 -1.89
N ASP A 21 3.89 -28.86 -3.01
CA ASP A 21 4.26 -28.19 -4.23
C ASP A 21 4.23 -26.66 -4.08
N ILE A 22 3.32 -26.12 -3.26
CA ILE A 22 3.24 -24.69 -2.94
C ILE A 22 4.41 -24.25 -2.08
N LEU A 23 4.89 -25.09 -1.17
CA LEU A 23 6.04 -24.79 -0.30
C LEU A 23 7.38 -24.92 -1.01
N MET A 24 7.48 -25.80 -2.02
CA MET A 24 8.74 -26.04 -2.77
C MET A 24 8.90 -25.14 -3.99
N ASP A 25 7.79 -24.70 -4.60
CA ASP A 25 7.77 -23.75 -5.72
C ASP A 25 6.56 -22.82 -5.56
N PRO A 26 6.69 -21.75 -4.74
CA PRO A 26 5.62 -20.80 -4.56
C PRO A 26 5.22 -20.21 -5.92
N PRO A 27 3.92 -19.99 -6.15
CA PRO A 27 3.44 -19.47 -7.42
C PRO A 27 4.17 -18.17 -7.75
N ARG A 28 4.98 -18.19 -8.79
CA ARG A 28 5.52 -16.94 -9.37
C ARG A 28 4.31 -16.16 -9.84
N LEU A 29 4.06 -15.01 -9.21
CA LEU A 29 3.04 -14.08 -9.68
C LEU A 29 3.36 -13.73 -11.13
N GLN A 30 2.73 -14.40 -12.08
CA GLN A 30 2.74 -14.01 -13.48
C GLN A 30 1.88 -12.75 -13.55
N LEU A 31 2.53 -11.60 -13.70
CA LEU A 31 1.87 -10.32 -13.94
C LEU A 31 1.23 -10.42 -15.34
N GLU A 32 -0.04 -10.83 -15.38
CA GLU A 32 -0.81 -10.76 -16.62
C GLU A 32 -0.98 -9.29 -17.02
N PRO A 33 -0.77 -8.93 -18.27
CA PRO A 33 -0.93 -7.56 -18.77
C PRO A 33 -2.42 -7.25 -18.98
N THR A 34 -3.17 -7.17 -17.90
CA THR A 34 -4.55 -6.67 -17.89
C THR A 34 -4.50 -5.20 -17.59
N GLY A 35 -4.40 -4.27 -18.52
CA GLY A 35 -4.63 -2.82 -18.39
C GLY A 35 -4.42 -2.14 -17.01
N THR A 36 -4.03 -2.88 -16.03
CA THR A 36 -3.67 -2.52 -14.65
C THR A 36 -2.23 -2.00 -14.67
N PRO A 37 -1.92 -0.93 -13.96
CA PRO A 37 -0.54 -0.44 -13.86
C PRO A 37 0.43 -1.57 -13.52
N PRO A 38 1.61 -1.65 -14.15
CA PRO A 38 2.59 -2.68 -13.84
C PRO A 38 2.86 -2.75 -12.34
N GLY A 39 2.83 -3.96 -11.77
CA GLY A 39 3.05 -4.17 -10.35
C GLY A 39 1.81 -4.10 -9.46
N LEU A 40 0.60 -3.84 -9.98
CA LEU A 40 -0.63 -3.95 -9.18
C LEU A 40 -1.17 -5.39 -9.21
N VAL A 41 -1.41 -5.94 -8.01
CA VAL A 41 -1.99 -7.26 -7.81
C VAL A 41 -3.36 -7.12 -7.14
N ARG A 42 -4.38 -7.72 -7.75
CA ARG A 42 -5.74 -7.71 -7.18
C ARG A 42 -5.86 -8.75 -6.08
N GLY A 43 -6.30 -8.36 -4.89
CA GLY A 43 -6.59 -9.28 -3.81
C GLY A 43 -6.66 -8.61 -2.45
N ASP A 44 -6.95 -9.40 -1.42
CA ASP A 44 -6.86 -8.94 -0.04
C ASP A 44 -5.38 -8.79 0.36
N ALA A 45 -5.04 -7.64 0.93
CA ALA A 45 -3.64 -7.31 1.25
C ALA A 45 -3.04 -8.29 2.27
N LEU A 46 -3.81 -8.76 3.25
CA LEU A 46 -3.32 -9.69 4.25
C LEU A 46 -2.97 -11.04 3.65
N ASP A 47 -3.86 -11.59 2.82
CA ASP A 47 -3.64 -12.87 2.15
C ASP A 47 -2.41 -12.78 1.22
N LEU A 48 -2.30 -11.69 0.44
CA LEU A 48 -1.20 -11.49 -0.48
C LEU A 48 0.15 -11.31 0.24
N ILE A 49 0.20 -10.56 1.36
CA ILE A 49 1.43 -10.43 2.16
C ILE A 49 1.84 -11.77 2.77
N GLN A 50 0.89 -12.57 3.22
CA GLN A 50 1.18 -13.89 3.79
C GLN A 50 1.72 -14.86 2.74
N ALA A 51 1.24 -14.76 1.50
CA ALA A 51 1.72 -15.57 0.38
C ALA A 51 3.12 -15.16 -0.12
N GLU A 52 3.57 -13.93 0.19
CA GLU A 52 4.90 -13.45 -0.18
C GLU A 52 6.00 -14.20 0.57
N SER A 53 6.99 -14.70 -0.16
CA SER A 53 8.12 -15.46 0.41
C SER A 53 9.33 -14.61 0.77
N GLY A 54 9.40 -13.35 0.31
CA GLY A 54 10.57 -12.48 0.44
C GLY A 54 10.32 -11.25 1.30
N GLU A 55 11.42 -10.56 1.62
CA GLU A 55 11.39 -9.29 2.32
C GLU A 55 11.47 -8.11 1.33
N PHE A 56 11.07 -6.92 1.81
CA PHE A 56 11.05 -5.67 1.05
C PHE A 56 12.14 -4.71 1.53
N ASP A 57 12.68 -3.94 0.59
CA ASP A 57 13.66 -2.90 0.86
C ASP A 57 13.00 -1.57 1.24
N LEU A 58 11.78 -1.35 0.78
CA LEU A 58 10.98 -0.18 1.12
C LEU A 58 9.50 -0.52 1.11
N ILE A 59 8.77 0.02 2.09
CA ILE A 59 7.31 -0.03 2.14
C ILE A 59 6.82 1.42 2.24
N VAL A 60 5.94 1.85 1.30
CA VAL A 60 5.25 3.13 1.42
C VAL A 60 3.78 2.91 1.12
N THR A 61 2.89 3.44 1.96
CA THR A 61 1.46 3.16 1.81
C THR A 61 0.58 4.28 2.34
N ASP A 62 -0.58 4.46 1.70
CA ASP A 62 -1.64 5.38 2.09
C ASP A 62 -2.91 4.56 2.43
N PRO A 63 -2.97 3.97 3.64
CA PRO A 63 -4.07 3.10 4.03
C PRO A 63 -5.40 3.85 4.09
N PRO A 64 -6.55 3.16 3.93
CA PRO A 64 -7.84 3.80 4.08
C PRO A 64 -8.01 4.36 5.49
N TYR A 65 -8.30 5.66 5.59
CA TYR A 65 -8.61 6.30 6.86
C TYR A 65 -10.09 6.12 7.17
N ALA A 66 -10.40 5.76 8.40
CA ALA A 66 -11.76 5.80 8.91
C ALA A 66 -12.19 7.25 9.16
N PHE A 67 -12.54 7.98 8.09
CA PHE A 67 -13.13 9.30 8.21
C PHE A 67 -14.64 9.25 8.02
N GLY A 68 -15.35 9.46 9.12
CA GLY A 68 -16.68 10.03 9.14
C GLY A 68 -17.78 9.23 8.46
N GLY A 69 -18.50 8.42 9.22
CA GLY A 69 -19.95 8.33 9.04
C GLY A 69 -20.51 7.18 8.25
N SER A 70 -19.76 6.19 7.84
CA SER A 70 -20.38 5.01 7.23
C SER A 70 -19.60 3.75 7.55
N GLY A 71 -20.07 3.02 8.52
CA GLY A 71 -19.55 1.71 8.81
C GLY A 71 -18.69 1.66 10.07
N ASP A 72 -18.35 0.48 10.47
CA ASP A 72 -17.61 0.15 11.66
C ASP A 72 -16.17 0.67 11.57
N GLU A 73 -15.95 1.92 12.01
CA GLU A 73 -14.60 2.54 12.04
C GLU A 73 -13.58 1.66 12.78
N HIS A 74 -14.02 0.90 13.79
CA HIS A 74 -13.14 0.01 14.52
C HIS A 74 -12.74 -1.20 13.71
N ALA A 75 -13.63 -1.78 12.90
CA ALA A 75 -13.31 -2.94 12.07
C ALA A 75 -12.31 -2.60 10.95
N ILE A 76 -12.52 -1.48 10.26
CA ILE A 76 -11.58 -0.98 9.24
C ILE A 76 -10.21 -0.71 9.88
N SER A 77 -10.19 -0.05 11.04
CA SER A 77 -8.97 0.25 11.78
C SER A 77 -8.21 -1.01 12.19
N ALA A 78 -8.90 -2.04 12.67
CA ALA A 78 -8.29 -3.31 13.07
C ALA A 78 -7.63 -4.02 11.87
N THR A 79 -8.31 -4.07 10.73
CA THR A 79 -7.77 -4.67 9.50
C THR A 79 -6.52 -3.93 9.03
N VAL A 80 -6.54 -2.60 9.00
CA VAL A 80 -5.38 -1.78 8.63
C VAL A 80 -4.20 -2.08 9.55
N ALA A 81 -4.42 -2.15 10.88
CA ALA A 81 -3.36 -2.43 11.83
C ALA A 81 -2.70 -3.80 11.59
N VAL A 82 -3.51 -4.84 11.32
CA VAL A 82 -3.00 -6.18 11.03
C VAL A 82 -2.15 -6.18 9.75
N VAL A 83 -2.65 -5.58 8.67
CA VAL A 83 -1.92 -5.49 7.39
C VAL A 83 -0.61 -4.71 7.54
N LEU A 84 -0.62 -3.55 8.22
CA LEU A 84 0.58 -2.76 8.46
C LEU A 84 1.62 -3.53 9.27
N ARG A 85 1.18 -4.27 10.30
CA ARG A 85 2.07 -5.08 11.12
C ARG A 85 2.72 -6.22 10.33
N GLU A 86 1.95 -6.93 9.51
CA GLU A 86 2.48 -7.99 8.65
C GLU A 86 3.43 -7.41 7.59
N ALA A 87 3.09 -6.29 6.96
CA ALA A 87 3.98 -5.59 6.04
C ALA A 87 5.30 -5.21 6.74
N ALA A 88 5.24 -4.61 7.93
CA ALA A 88 6.42 -4.25 8.71
C ALA A 88 7.31 -5.45 9.06
N ARG A 89 6.71 -6.63 9.31
CA ARG A 89 7.48 -7.88 9.52
C ARG A 89 8.28 -8.29 8.29
N ARG A 90 7.73 -8.03 7.08
CA ARG A 90 8.39 -8.31 5.79
C ARG A 90 9.40 -7.25 5.36
N LEU A 91 9.56 -6.17 6.11
CA LEU A 91 10.59 -5.17 5.86
C LEU A 91 11.97 -5.73 6.27
N LYS A 92 13.01 -5.54 5.45
CA LYS A 92 14.38 -5.88 5.81
C LYS A 92 14.91 -5.03 6.96
N ARG A 93 15.84 -5.55 7.75
CA ARG A 93 16.52 -4.76 8.79
C ARG A 93 17.30 -3.60 8.16
N GLY A 94 17.30 -2.47 8.87
CA GLY A 94 17.93 -1.23 8.38
C GLY A 94 17.10 -0.45 7.37
N ARG A 95 15.96 -0.97 6.93
CA ARG A 95 15.10 -0.39 5.88
C ARG A 95 13.92 0.39 6.46
N TRP A 96 13.18 1.08 5.60
CA TRP A 96 12.20 2.07 5.97
C TRP A 96 10.78 1.69 5.54
N MET A 97 9.81 2.11 6.36
CA MET A 97 8.39 2.04 6.06
C MET A 97 7.80 3.44 6.24
N VAL A 98 7.07 3.93 5.25
CA VAL A 98 6.36 5.23 5.32
C VAL A 98 4.86 4.98 5.27
N VAL A 99 4.14 5.51 6.25
CA VAL A 99 2.68 5.35 6.34
C VAL A 99 2.03 6.72 6.38
N PHE A 100 1.19 7.00 5.38
CA PHE A 100 0.36 8.19 5.39
C PHE A 100 -0.77 8.05 6.42
N CYS A 101 -1.13 9.15 7.05
CA CYS A 101 -2.27 9.22 7.97
C CYS A 101 -2.77 10.66 8.12
N ALA A 102 -3.97 10.82 8.70
CA ALA A 102 -4.43 12.15 9.04
C ALA A 102 -3.47 12.84 10.02
N SER A 103 -3.29 14.16 9.85
CA SER A 103 -2.47 14.99 10.73
C SER A 103 -3.18 15.23 12.08
N SER A 104 -3.53 14.14 12.76
CA SER A 104 -4.13 14.17 14.10
C SER A 104 -3.39 13.22 15.04
N TRP A 105 -3.33 13.58 16.31
CA TRP A 105 -2.73 12.73 17.36
C TRP A 105 -3.35 11.32 17.35
N ARG A 106 -4.67 11.25 17.23
CA ARG A 106 -5.39 9.96 17.22
C ARG A 106 -4.93 9.06 16.09
N SER A 107 -4.89 9.58 14.85
CA SER A 107 -4.46 8.80 13.68
C SER A 107 -2.98 8.42 13.75
N MET A 108 -2.12 9.36 14.13
CA MET A 108 -0.69 9.10 14.23
C MET A 108 -0.38 8.07 15.31
N SER A 109 -0.96 8.20 16.50
CA SER A 109 -0.78 7.22 17.60
C SER A 109 -1.27 5.84 17.20
N TYR A 110 -2.39 5.76 16.49
CA TYR A 110 -2.91 4.49 15.99
C TYR A 110 -1.93 3.81 15.03
N MET A 111 -1.33 4.54 14.08
CA MET A 111 -0.34 3.97 13.16
C MET A 111 0.93 3.51 13.89
N VAL A 112 1.39 4.27 14.88
CA VAL A 112 2.54 3.89 15.72
C VAL A 112 2.24 2.62 16.51
N GLU A 113 1.06 2.52 17.13
CA GLU A 113 0.64 1.33 17.87
C GLU A 113 0.53 0.09 16.98
N ALA A 114 -0.01 0.23 15.75
CA ALA A 114 -0.19 -0.88 14.82
C ALA A 114 1.13 -1.63 14.54
N VAL A 115 2.25 -0.92 14.49
CA VAL A 115 3.57 -1.49 14.14
C VAL A 115 4.54 -1.56 15.32
N ARG A 116 4.06 -1.26 16.54
CA ARG A 116 4.87 -1.26 17.78
C ARG A 116 5.64 -2.58 17.95
N GLY A 117 6.93 -2.45 18.28
CA GLY A 117 7.83 -3.60 18.51
C GLY A 117 8.31 -4.30 17.24
N VAL A 118 7.91 -3.83 16.05
CA VAL A 118 8.41 -4.32 14.76
C VAL A 118 9.29 -3.28 14.09
N VAL A 119 8.83 -2.03 14.03
CA VAL A 119 9.55 -0.87 13.51
C VAL A 119 9.41 0.31 14.48
N GLU A 120 10.33 1.27 14.41
CA GLU A 120 10.38 2.45 15.28
C GLU A 120 10.01 3.71 14.49
N PRO A 121 9.13 4.61 15.00
CA PRO A 121 8.85 5.89 14.37
C PRO A 121 10.08 6.81 14.50
N ILE A 122 10.54 7.36 13.40
CA ILE A 122 11.76 8.19 13.36
C ILE A 122 11.47 9.63 12.97
N ARG A 123 10.60 9.85 11.97
CA ARG A 123 10.28 11.17 11.42
C ARG A 123 8.83 11.27 11.00
N VAL A 124 8.35 12.50 10.92
CA VAL A 124 7.05 12.83 10.33
C VAL A 124 7.28 13.82 9.21
N GLY A 125 6.88 13.46 8.02
CA GLY A 125 6.77 14.38 6.89
C GLY A 125 5.34 14.88 6.73
N THR A 126 5.14 15.96 5.98
CA THR A 126 3.83 16.60 5.82
C THR A 126 3.53 16.91 4.35
N TRP A 127 2.42 16.37 3.85
CA TRP A 127 1.83 16.83 2.61
C TRP A 127 0.83 17.96 2.88
N CYS A 128 1.16 19.18 2.42
CA CYS A 128 0.30 20.36 2.49
C CYS A 128 -0.62 20.43 1.27
N LYS A 129 -1.92 20.66 1.52
CA LYS A 129 -2.99 20.74 0.52
C LYS A 129 -3.56 22.18 0.47
N PRO A 130 -2.98 23.10 -0.31
CA PRO A 130 -3.25 24.55 -0.20
C PRO A 130 -4.73 24.95 -0.37
N ALA A 131 -5.46 24.23 -1.22
CA ALA A 131 -6.87 24.52 -1.50
C ALA A 131 -7.86 23.62 -0.75
N ALA A 132 -7.38 22.68 0.07
CA ALA A 132 -8.25 21.80 0.83
C ALA A 132 -8.76 22.55 2.06
N ARG A 133 -10.05 22.81 2.09
CA ARG A 133 -10.75 23.26 3.30
C ARG A 133 -11.75 22.17 3.68
N SER A 134 -11.45 21.41 4.72
CA SER A 134 -12.48 20.57 5.30
C SER A 134 -13.44 21.46 6.10
N LYS A 135 -14.74 21.23 5.95
CA LYS A 135 -15.72 21.83 6.85
C LYS A 135 -15.54 21.15 8.22
N VAL A 136 -14.86 21.84 9.12
CA VAL A 136 -14.68 21.35 10.49
C VAL A 136 -15.83 21.90 11.32
N SER A 137 -16.55 21.01 11.97
CA SER A 137 -17.63 21.36 12.91
C SER A 137 -17.12 21.74 14.29
N THR A 138 -15.81 21.59 14.54
CA THR A 138 -15.18 21.91 15.83
C THR A 138 -14.24 23.09 15.68
N PRO A 139 -14.13 23.95 16.70
CA PRO A 139 -13.16 25.06 16.73
C PRO A 139 -11.73 24.54 16.55
N GLY A 140 -10.89 25.25 15.81
CA GLY A 140 -9.49 24.92 15.60
C GLY A 140 -9.00 25.19 14.19
N TRP A 141 -7.86 24.62 13.87
CA TRP A 141 -7.27 24.76 12.54
C TRP A 141 -8.00 23.90 11.51
N ALA A 142 -8.20 24.46 10.30
CA ALA A 142 -8.74 23.70 9.19
C ALA A 142 -7.75 22.61 8.72
N TRP A 143 -8.27 21.44 8.43
CA TRP A 143 -7.46 20.30 7.96
C TRP A 143 -6.99 20.52 6.52
N ALA A 144 -5.74 20.89 6.36
CA ALA A 144 -5.09 21.15 5.07
C ALA A 144 -3.81 20.33 4.87
N SER A 145 -3.60 19.31 5.69
CA SER A 145 -2.41 18.48 5.62
C SER A 145 -2.70 16.98 5.82
N VAL A 146 -1.76 16.17 5.40
CA VAL A 146 -1.64 14.73 5.67
C VAL A 146 -0.25 14.48 6.21
N SER A 147 -0.14 13.70 7.26
CA SER A 147 1.15 13.28 7.80
C SER A 147 1.63 11.99 7.14
N ALA A 148 2.94 11.88 6.94
CA ALA A 148 3.62 10.66 6.52
C ALA A 148 4.62 10.29 7.62
N ILE A 149 4.36 9.20 8.35
CA ILE A 149 5.24 8.74 9.42
C ILE A 149 6.28 7.80 8.81
N ALA A 150 7.55 8.14 8.92
CA ALA A 150 8.65 7.29 8.53
C ALA A 150 9.12 6.45 9.71
N PHE A 151 8.97 5.14 9.57
CA PHE A 151 9.43 4.12 10.50
C PHE A 151 10.69 3.45 9.98
N ARG A 152 11.52 2.91 10.88
CA ARG A 152 12.71 2.13 10.53
C ARG A 152 12.76 0.81 11.30
N LYS A 153 13.20 -0.25 10.63
CA LYS A 153 13.41 -1.57 11.25
C LYS A 153 14.85 -1.73 11.73
N GLY A 154 15.08 -1.45 12.99
CA GLY A 154 16.43 -1.51 13.58
C GLY A 154 17.33 -0.36 13.14
N LYS A 155 18.65 -0.52 13.27
CA LYS A 155 19.63 0.48 12.85
C LYS A 155 19.87 0.39 11.34
N SER A 156 19.96 1.55 10.67
CA SER A 156 20.44 1.65 9.30
C SER A 156 21.96 1.88 9.31
N GLU A 157 22.66 1.16 8.47
CA GLU A 157 24.10 1.36 8.26
C GLU A 157 24.35 2.39 7.16
N ASP A 158 23.41 2.51 6.21
CA ASP A 158 23.48 3.44 5.09
C ASP A 158 22.62 4.66 5.38
N MET A 159 23.21 5.69 5.92
CA MET A 159 22.61 7.00 6.15
C MET A 159 23.09 7.99 5.10
N THR A 160 22.70 7.80 3.85
CA THR A 160 22.91 8.85 2.84
C THR A 160 21.93 9.99 3.16
N PRO A 161 22.41 11.22 3.44
CA PRO A 161 21.54 12.36 3.65
C PRO A 161 20.68 12.57 2.40
N ALA A 162 19.37 12.58 2.55
CA ALA A 162 18.48 12.91 1.46
C ALA A 162 18.32 14.43 1.40
N ASP A 163 18.45 15.00 0.21
CA ASP A 163 18.14 16.42 -0.06
C ASP A 163 16.64 16.71 -0.09
N THR A 164 15.83 15.72 0.23
CA THR A 164 14.37 15.84 0.23
C THR A 164 13.89 16.47 1.53
N LEU A 165 13.17 17.58 1.41
CA LEU A 165 12.57 18.25 2.56
C LEU A 165 11.48 17.39 3.20
N ASP A 166 11.24 17.58 4.48
CA ASP A 166 10.21 16.87 5.27
C ASP A 166 8.77 17.32 4.95
N HIS A 167 8.59 18.15 3.95
CA HIS A 167 7.27 18.58 3.50
C HIS A 167 7.19 18.68 1.98
N VAL A 168 5.96 18.55 1.48
CA VAL A 168 5.61 18.75 0.06
C VAL A 168 4.29 19.49 -0.03
N THR A 169 4.18 20.39 -1.00
CA THR A 169 2.93 21.10 -1.29
C THR A 169 2.39 20.65 -2.63
N ALA A 170 1.19 20.07 -2.62
CA ALA A 170 0.52 19.63 -3.85
C ALA A 170 -1.00 19.67 -3.70
N GLN A 171 -1.69 20.01 -4.78
CA GLN A 171 -3.14 19.97 -4.85
C GLN A 171 -3.65 18.52 -4.87
N VAL A 172 -4.84 18.31 -4.29
CA VAL A 172 -5.53 17.03 -4.37
C VAL A 172 -6.00 16.80 -5.80
N VAL A 173 -5.65 15.66 -6.37
CA VAL A 173 -6.15 15.24 -7.69
C VAL A 173 -7.55 14.63 -7.51
N ARG A 174 -8.53 15.16 -8.25
CA ARG A 174 -9.93 14.68 -8.24
C ARG A 174 -10.31 14.18 -9.62
N ASN A 175 -10.16 12.90 -9.87
CA ASN A 175 -10.50 12.26 -11.16
C ASN A 175 -11.85 11.52 -11.10
N GLY A 176 -12.89 12.14 -10.50
CA GLY A 176 -14.21 11.51 -10.37
C GLY A 176 -14.29 10.35 -9.37
N ARG A 177 -13.20 10.00 -8.74
CA ARG A 177 -13.06 8.98 -7.66
C ARG A 177 -12.61 9.65 -6.35
N ARG A 178 -12.48 8.86 -5.29
CA ARG A 178 -11.80 9.31 -4.06
C ARG A 178 -10.46 9.96 -4.41
N ALA A 179 -10.07 10.97 -3.65
CA ALA A 179 -8.85 11.73 -3.86
C ALA A 179 -7.65 10.81 -4.11
N GLU A 180 -7.07 10.91 -5.29
CA GLU A 180 -5.87 10.17 -5.67
C GLU A 180 -4.63 10.87 -5.11
N LEU A 181 -3.63 10.09 -4.70
CA LEU A 181 -2.35 10.62 -4.25
C LEU A 181 -1.63 11.26 -5.46
N PRO A 182 -1.28 12.57 -5.41
CA PRO A 182 -0.56 13.22 -6.50
C PRO A 182 0.79 12.56 -6.76
N SER A 183 1.20 12.46 -8.02
CA SER A 183 2.50 11.85 -8.39
C SER A 183 3.70 12.54 -7.74
N SER A 184 3.65 13.86 -7.54
CA SER A 184 4.68 14.61 -6.82
C SER A 184 4.78 14.21 -5.35
N VAL A 185 3.65 13.92 -4.69
CA VAL A 185 3.60 13.45 -3.31
C VAL A 185 4.10 12.00 -3.22
N ALA A 186 3.69 11.14 -4.16
CA ALA A 186 4.18 9.78 -4.24
C ALA A 186 5.70 9.73 -4.41
N ARG A 187 6.24 10.51 -5.34
CA ARG A 187 7.69 10.63 -5.56
C ARG A 187 8.40 11.17 -4.32
N TRP A 188 7.88 12.22 -3.70
CA TRP A 188 8.42 12.78 -2.46
C TRP A 188 8.53 11.75 -1.34
N ALA A 189 7.51 10.92 -1.15
CA ALA A 189 7.49 9.91 -0.08
C ALA A 189 8.46 8.74 -0.33
N VAL A 190 8.70 8.38 -1.60
CA VAL A 190 9.54 7.23 -1.98
C VAL A 190 11.01 7.61 -2.12
N THR A 191 11.32 8.77 -2.72
CA THR A 191 12.69 9.17 -3.09
C THR A 191 13.73 9.07 -1.96
N PRO A 192 13.46 9.55 -0.71
CA PRO A 192 14.47 9.53 0.35
C PRO A 192 14.90 8.14 0.80
N TYR A 193 14.09 7.14 0.52
CA TYR A 193 14.25 5.77 1.01
C TYR A 193 14.39 4.74 -0.10
N ALA A 194 14.35 5.16 -1.36
CA ALA A 194 14.41 4.28 -2.52
C ALA A 194 15.77 3.53 -2.57
N VAL A 195 15.69 2.26 -2.94
CA VAL A 195 16.85 1.38 -3.13
C VAL A 195 16.79 0.85 -4.55
N PRO A 196 17.51 1.43 -5.51
CA PRO A 196 17.53 0.94 -6.88
C PRO A 196 17.85 -0.56 -6.94
N GLY A 197 17.09 -1.33 -7.72
CA GLY A 197 17.16 -2.79 -7.76
C GLY A 197 16.50 -3.51 -6.58
N GLY A 198 16.10 -2.80 -5.51
CA GLY A 198 15.42 -3.35 -4.35
C GLY A 198 13.93 -3.61 -4.60
N ARG A 199 13.28 -4.30 -3.65
CA ARG A 199 11.84 -4.61 -3.68
C ARG A 199 11.04 -3.58 -2.91
N PHE A 200 9.96 -3.11 -3.51
CA PHE A 200 9.01 -2.15 -2.95
C PHE A 200 7.64 -2.79 -2.75
N LEU A 201 6.94 -2.42 -1.66
CA LEU A 201 5.57 -2.82 -1.40
C LEU A 201 4.68 -1.62 -1.04
N ASP A 202 3.49 -1.59 -1.65
CA ASP A 202 2.35 -0.79 -1.19
C ASP A 202 1.15 -1.71 -0.92
N PRO A 203 0.85 -2.05 0.35
CA PRO A 203 -0.26 -2.96 0.67
C PRO A 203 -1.66 -2.36 0.46
N PHE A 204 -1.78 -1.06 0.20
CA PHE A 204 -3.05 -0.37 -0.07
C PHE A 204 -2.93 0.53 -1.30
N ALA A 205 -2.57 -0.06 -2.43
CA ALA A 205 -2.04 0.64 -3.60
C ALA A 205 -3.02 1.58 -4.31
N GLY A 206 -4.33 1.39 -4.16
CA GLY A 206 -5.33 2.24 -4.79
C GLY A 206 -5.13 2.37 -6.29
N SER A 207 -4.79 3.58 -6.76
CA SER A 207 -4.48 3.86 -8.18
C SER A 207 -3.08 3.43 -8.61
N GLY A 208 -2.22 3.00 -7.67
CA GLY A 208 -0.84 2.61 -7.92
C GLY A 208 0.15 3.78 -8.02
N ALA A 209 -0.17 4.96 -7.51
CA ALA A 209 0.72 6.12 -7.60
C ALA A 209 2.09 5.88 -6.93
N LEU A 210 2.10 5.24 -5.76
CA LEU A 210 3.34 4.88 -5.04
C LEU A 210 4.12 3.78 -5.76
N VAL A 211 3.42 2.79 -6.32
CA VAL A 211 4.03 1.71 -7.11
C VAL A 211 4.74 2.27 -8.34
N ARG A 212 4.08 3.18 -9.08
CA ARG A 212 4.70 3.86 -10.23
C ARG A 212 5.92 4.67 -9.82
N ALA A 213 5.83 5.45 -8.73
CA ALA A 213 6.94 6.25 -8.24
C ALA A 213 8.15 5.38 -7.86
N ALA A 214 7.93 4.23 -7.23
CA ALA A 214 8.99 3.30 -6.88
C ALA A 214 9.63 2.65 -8.13
N ALA A 215 8.80 2.26 -9.11
CA ALA A 215 9.29 1.70 -10.37
C ALA A 215 10.14 2.72 -11.17
N GLU A 216 9.72 4.00 -11.22
CA GLU A 216 10.48 5.08 -11.83
C GLU A 216 11.85 5.33 -11.17
N LEU A 217 11.98 4.97 -9.89
CA LEU A 217 13.23 5.03 -9.13
C LEU A 217 14.04 3.73 -9.20
N GLY A 218 13.70 2.82 -10.12
CA GLY A 218 14.43 1.60 -10.40
C GLY A 218 14.17 0.45 -9.41
N MET A 219 13.08 0.49 -8.64
CA MET A 219 12.70 -0.59 -7.73
C MET A 219 11.78 -1.62 -8.42
N THR A 220 11.86 -2.88 -7.99
CA THR A 220 10.85 -3.90 -8.31
C THR A 220 9.63 -3.67 -7.42
N ALA A 221 8.63 -2.98 -7.96
CA ALA A 221 7.51 -2.49 -7.19
C ALA A 221 6.27 -3.40 -7.32
N VAL A 222 5.64 -3.71 -6.18
CA VAL A 222 4.36 -4.40 -6.10
C VAL A 222 3.41 -3.63 -5.20
N GLY A 223 2.14 -3.59 -5.60
CA GLY A 223 1.07 -3.01 -4.80
C GLY A 223 -0.15 -3.92 -4.76
N PHE A 224 -0.82 -3.98 -3.62
CA PHE A 224 -2.03 -4.78 -3.42
C PHE A 224 -3.25 -3.88 -3.38
N GLU A 225 -4.27 -4.25 -4.16
CA GLU A 225 -5.53 -3.50 -4.21
C GLU A 225 -6.70 -4.45 -4.37
N LYS A 226 -7.66 -4.36 -3.46
CA LYS A 226 -8.85 -5.22 -3.47
C LYS A 226 -9.76 -4.92 -4.67
N ASN A 227 -9.87 -3.63 -5.02
CA ASN A 227 -10.69 -3.14 -6.11
C ASN A 227 -9.86 -2.21 -7.03
N PRO A 228 -8.93 -2.76 -7.82
CA PRO A 228 -8.09 -1.95 -8.69
C PRO A 228 -8.94 -1.13 -9.67
N PRO A 229 -8.44 0.04 -10.09
CA PRO A 229 -9.12 0.84 -11.09
C PRO A 229 -9.31 0.03 -12.37
N ALA A 230 -10.45 0.23 -13.04
CA ALA A 230 -10.65 -0.33 -14.38
C ALA A 230 -9.55 0.19 -15.32
N PRO A 231 -9.08 -0.63 -16.27
CA PRO A 231 -8.13 -0.17 -17.28
C PRO A 231 -8.69 1.05 -18.01
N PRO A 232 -7.82 1.98 -18.47
CA PRO A 232 -8.27 3.08 -19.30
C PRO A 232 -9.02 2.52 -20.49
N LYS A 233 -10.21 3.07 -20.79
CA LYS A 233 -10.94 2.72 -22.00
C LYS A 233 -10.02 3.06 -23.17
N GLU A 234 -9.71 2.06 -24.00
CA GLU A 234 -9.07 2.30 -25.27
C GLU A 234 -9.95 3.27 -26.05
N THR A 235 -9.43 4.45 -26.32
CA THR A 235 -10.11 5.42 -27.20
C THR A 235 -9.95 4.91 -28.61
N PRO A 236 -11.05 4.71 -29.36
CA PRO A 236 -11.02 4.19 -30.72
C PRO A 236 -10.24 5.09 -31.67
#